data_99058f37e16926b692ae688b69553b83
#
_entry.id   99058f37e16926b692ae688b69553b83
#
_cell.length_a   1.000
_cell.length_b   1.000
_cell.length_c   1.000
_cell.angle_alpha   90.00
_cell.angle_beta   90.00
_cell.angle_gamma   90.00
#
_symmetry.space_group_name_H-M   'P 1'
#
loop_
_entity.id
_entity.type
_entity.pdbx_description
1 polymer ?
#
loop_
_entity_poly.entity_id
_entity_poly.type
_entity_poly.pdbx_seq_one_letter_code
_entity_poly.pdbx_strand_id
1 'polypeptide(L)'
;VGAIKGQLLTADATNNIVDITHQLSQNNYQHAAYLCNNAFKHFPAGTFHMVIVNLFESPPNYMLVAEHQGQYLACPDNGILTTICGMRPANVLAVEVNTTQGFGVLACTKALAEAFTKLHNGLPVQQIGEPITNIKEKYPLRPAIGADWIDSQIIFIDAFENVVINITRQEFEEHRKGRSFKIIFTRKEVIDKLSDNYASVAPGDKLAWFNSAGYLEIAINKGNMAGLFGLTGYTESSLKQAAMHNKLLYQTVRIFFEG
;
A
#
# COMPACT_ATOMS: atom_id res chain seq x y z
N VAL A 1 7.48 12.43 13.47
CA VAL A 1 7.68 12.96 12.11
C VAL A 1 8.78 14.01 12.10
N GLY A 2 8.64 15.12 12.86
CA GLY A 2 9.63 16.23 12.81
C GLY A 2 11.07 15.81 13.06
N ALA A 3 11.34 14.96 14.07
CA ALA A 3 12.68 14.48 14.37
C ALA A 3 13.29 13.67 13.20
N ILE A 4 12.50 12.86 12.52
CA ILE A 4 12.94 12.10 11.33
C ILE A 4 13.36 13.06 10.21
N LYS A 5 12.51 14.07 9.91
CA LYS A 5 12.84 15.09 8.91
C LYS A 5 14.11 15.86 9.30
N GLY A 6 14.26 16.19 10.57
CA GLY A 6 15.49 16.82 11.09
C GLY A 6 16.74 15.98 10.83
N GLN A 7 16.67 14.67 11.03
CA GLN A 7 17.78 13.75 10.71
C GLN A 7 18.12 13.74 9.22
N LEU A 8 17.09 13.66 8.35
CA LEU A 8 17.29 13.68 6.89
C LEU A 8 17.91 14.98 6.41
N LEU A 9 17.46 16.13 6.92
CA LEU A 9 18.01 17.46 6.59
C LEU A 9 19.39 17.70 7.19
N THR A 10 19.69 17.07 8.33
CA THR A 10 21.05 17.13 8.92
C THR A 10 22.04 16.31 8.10
N ALA A 11 21.61 15.16 7.55
CA ALA A 11 22.43 14.31 6.71
C ALA A 11 22.70 14.97 5.34
N ASP A 12 21.68 15.60 4.76
CA ASP A 12 21.78 16.38 3.53
C ASP A 12 20.70 17.49 3.52
N ALA A 13 21.14 18.75 3.63
CA ALA A 13 20.26 19.91 3.66
C ALA A 13 19.51 20.15 2.33
N THR A 14 19.92 19.51 1.23
CA THR A 14 19.29 19.64 -0.09
C THR A 14 18.10 18.69 -0.28
N ASN A 15 17.84 17.79 0.67
CA ASN A 15 16.75 16.84 0.59
C ASN A 15 15.39 17.54 0.44
N ASN A 16 14.62 17.14 -0.59
CA ASN A 16 13.21 17.50 -0.73
C ASN A 16 12.36 16.38 -0.14
N ILE A 17 11.76 16.62 1.02
CA ILE A 17 11.02 15.61 1.79
C ILE A 17 9.53 15.76 1.55
N VAL A 18 8.90 14.71 1.02
CA VAL A 18 7.46 14.64 0.77
C VAL A 18 6.84 13.57 1.66
N ASP A 19 5.85 13.95 2.47
CA ASP A 19 5.06 13.00 3.27
C ASP A 19 3.98 12.37 2.38
N ILE A 20 4.00 11.04 2.27
CA ILE A 20 2.90 10.31 1.63
C ILE A 20 1.75 10.13 2.63
N THR A 21 2.05 9.57 3.80
CA THR A 21 1.10 9.44 4.90
C THR A 21 1.78 9.07 6.20
N HIS A 22 1.17 9.43 7.32
CA HIS A 22 1.52 8.96 8.67
C HIS A 22 0.34 8.27 9.36
N GLN A 23 -0.75 8.05 8.63
CA GLN A 23 -1.99 7.46 9.14
C GLN A 23 -2.15 6.03 8.60
N LEU A 24 -1.22 5.13 9.00
CA LEU A 24 -1.28 3.73 8.64
C LEU A 24 -1.59 2.87 9.87
N SER A 25 -2.46 1.87 9.68
CA SER A 25 -2.60 0.80 10.66
C SER A 25 -1.32 -0.04 10.69
N GLN A 26 -0.76 -0.26 11.88
CA GLN A 26 0.46 -1.04 12.05
C GLN A 26 0.35 -2.47 11.50
N ASN A 27 -0.86 -3.05 11.50
CA ASN A 27 -1.10 -4.44 11.15
C ASN A 27 -1.66 -4.63 9.73
N ASN A 28 -1.95 -3.56 9.00
CA ASN A 28 -2.55 -3.66 7.67
C ASN A 28 -1.53 -3.35 6.57
N TYR A 29 -0.74 -4.35 6.20
CA TYR A 29 0.28 -4.22 5.14
C TYR A 29 -0.33 -4.02 3.75
N GLN A 30 -1.55 -4.52 3.50
CA GLN A 30 -2.25 -4.31 2.23
C GLN A 30 -2.57 -2.85 2.00
N HIS A 31 -2.99 -2.16 3.06
CA HIS A 31 -3.25 -0.73 3.05
C HIS A 31 -1.98 0.08 2.75
N ALA A 32 -0.88 -0.25 3.44
CA ALA A 32 0.42 0.38 3.18
C ALA A 32 0.89 0.14 1.74
N ALA A 33 0.78 -1.09 1.24
CA ALA A 33 1.15 -1.43 -0.13
C ALA A 33 0.30 -0.68 -1.17
N TYR A 34 -1.01 -0.59 -0.98
CA TYR A 34 -1.89 0.17 -1.88
C TYR A 34 -1.48 1.64 -1.96
N LEU A 35 -1.26 2.31 -0.81
CA LEU A 35 -0.83 3.70 -0.78
C LEU A 35 0.55 3.92 -1.39
N CYS A 36 1.52 3.05 -1.05
CA CYS A 36 2.87 3.12 -1.62
C CYS A 36 2.85 2.94 -3.13
N ASN A 37 2.19 1.89 -3.64
CA ASN A 37 2.12 1.62 -5.07
C ASN A 37 1.39 2.70 -5.86
N ASN A 38 0.40 3.35 -5.24
CA ASN A 38 -0.28 4.46 -5.88
C ASN A 38 0.60 5.72 -5.93
N ALA A 39 1.35 6.01 -4.88
CA ALA A 39 2.19 7.19 -4.80
C ALA A 39 3.50 7.04 -5.60
N PHE A 40 4.24 5.93 -5.41
CA PHE A 40 5.61 5.76 -5.91
C PHE A 40 5.74 5.95 -7.42
N LYS A 41 4.79 5.46 -8.21
CA LYS A 41 4.77 5.60 -9.68
C LYS A 41 4.78 7.05 -10.18
N HIS A 42 4.49 8.02 -9.31
CA HIS A 42 4.48 9.45 -9.64
C HIS A 42 5.76 10.18 -9.21
N PHE A 43 6.68 9.48 -8.54
CA PHE A 43 7.98 10.05 -8.18
C PHE A 43 9.04 9.74 -9.25
N PRO A 44 10.02 10.62 -9.43
CA PRO A 44 11.09 10.41 -10.40
C PRO A 44 11.98 9.21 -10.03
N ALA A 45 12.69 8.66 -11.02
CA ALA A 45 13.74 7.67 -10.78
C ALA A 45 14.79 8.22 -9.80
N GLY A 46 15.37 7.33 -9.00
CA GLY A 46 16.33 7.69 -7.95
C GLY A 46 15.71 8.19 -6.65
N THR A 47 14.37 8.31 -6.57
CA THR A 47 13.69 8.68 -5.31
C THR A 47 13.90 7.62 -4.23
N PHE A 48 14.12 8.08 -2.99
CA PHE A 48 14.19 7.22 -1.80
C PHE A 48 12.86 7.22 -1.05
N HIS A 49 12.27 6.06 -0.89
CA HIS A 49 11.06 5.86 -0.11
C HIS A 49 11.38 5.21 1.23
N MET A 50 10.96 5.83 2.30
CA MET A 50 11.12 5.30 3.66
C MET A 50 9.76 4.88 4.20
N VAL A 51 9.56 3.58 4.41
CA VAL A 51 8.31 2.99 4.88
C VAL A 51 8.52 2.32 6.24
N ILE A 52 8.18 3.03 7.32
CA ILE A 52 8.37 2.56 8.69
C ILE A 52 7.03 2.08 9.26
N VAL A 53 6.67 0.86 8.96
CA VAL A 53 5.44 0.21 9.44
C VAL A 53 5.82 -0.99 10.30
N ASN A 54 5.24 -1.11 11.48
CA ASN A 54 5.42 -2.23 12.40
C ASN A 54 6.90 -2.59 12.67
N LEU A 55 7.71 -1.56 12.95
CA LEU A 55 9.17 -1.65 13.09
C LEU A 55 9.62 -2.75 14.06
N PHE A 56 8.92 -2.90 15.18
CA PHE A 56 9.34 -3.81 16.27
C PHE A 56 9.07 -5.29 16.02
N GLU A 57 8.44 -5.65 14.90
CA GLU A 57 8.37 -7.05 14.42
C GLU A 57 9.61 -7.49 13.63
N SER A 58 10.51 -6.58 13.33
CA SER A 58 11.75 -6.86 12.59
C SER A 58 12.96 -7.07 13.51
N PRO A 59 14.04 -7.68 12.98
CA PRO A 59 15.32 -7.70 13.69
C PRO A 59 15.80 -6.26 13.95
N PRO A 60 16.42 -6.02 15.13
CA PRO A 60 16.74 -4.66 15.56
C PRO A 60 18.04 -4.08 14.96
N ASN A 61 18.84 -4.87 14.28
CA ASN A 61 20.20 -4.50 13.91
C ASN A 61 20.38 -4.05 12.45
N TYR A 62 19.31 -4.08 11.65
CA TYR A 62 19.35 -3.61 10.27
C TYR A 62 17.98 -3.15 9.75
N MET A 63 18.03 -2.36 8.67
CA MET A 63 16.89 -2.03 7.81
C MET A 63 17.14 -2.58 6.41
N LEU A 64 16.09 -3.00 5.72
CA LEU A 64 16.19 -3.41 4.32
C LEU A 64 16.19 -2.19 3.41
N VAL A 65 17.04 -2.23 2.39
CA VAL A 65 17.00 -1.32 1.23
C VAL A 65 17.00 -2.16 -0.05
N ALA A 66 16.08 -1.85 -0.96
CA ALA A 66 16.02 -2.51 -2.26
C ALA A 66 15.75 -1.50 -3.37
N GLU A 67 16.30 -1.73 -4.55
CA GLU A 67 15.91 -1.03 -5.76
C GLU A 67 14.68 -1.69 -6.34
N HIS A 68 13.67 -0.87 -6.67
CA HIS A 68 12.42 -1.29 -7.30
C HIS A 68 11.96 -0.22 -8.29
N GLN A 69 11.80 -0.61 -9.56
CA GLN A 69 11.34 0.29 -10.64
C GLN A 69 12.17 1.58 -10.77
N GLY A 70 13.48 1.51 -10.58
CA GLY A 70 14.39 2.65 -10.66
C GLY A 70 14.34 3.60 -9.47
N GLN A 71 13.70 3.21 -8.38
CA GLN A 71 13.60 3.94 -7.11
C GLN A 71 14.12 3.04 -5.97
N TYR A 72 14.40 3.62 -4.81
CA TYR A 72 14.88 2.89 -3.65
C TYR A 72 13.81 2.83 -2.57
N LEU A 73 13.55 1.63 -2.07
CA LEU A 73 12.61 1.38 -0.97
C LEU A 73 13.36 0.91 0.27
N ALA A 74 13.24 1.66 1.35
CA ALA A 74 13.79 1.31 2.66
C ALA A 74 12.68 0.99 3.65
N CYS A 75 12.78 -0.15 4.36
CA CYS A 75 11.76 -0.61 5.29
C CYS A 75 12.30 -1.63 6.30
N PRO A 76 11.58 -1.94 7.40
CA PRO A 76 11.93 -3.03 8.30
C PRO A 76 11.75 -4.40 7.63
N ASP A 77 12.53 -5.39 8.09
CA ASP A 77 12.41 -6.78 7.66
C ASP A 77 11.25 -7.49 8.40
N ASN A 78 10.03 -7.22 7.97
CA ASN A 78 8.80 -7.78 8.54
C ASN A 78 7.78 -8.23 7.46
N GLY A 79 8.22 -8.27 6.20
CA GLY A 79 7.41 -8.66 5.05
C GLY A 79 6.82 -7.49 4.26
N ILE A 80 6.93 -6.23 4.74
CA ILE A 80 6.37 -5.07 4.04
C ILE A 80 7.04 -4.83 2.68
N LEU A 81 8.34 -5.15 2.52
CA LEU A 81 9.08 -5.02 1.27
C LEU A 81 8.38 -5.77 0.14
N THR A 82 8.18 -7.07 0.32
CA THR A 82 7.59 -7.94 -0.70
C THR A 82 6.08 -7.68 -0.88
N THR A 83 5.40 -7.18 0.15
CA THR A 83 4.00 -6.76 0.03
C THR A 83 3.88 -5.52 -0.87
N ILE A 84 4.77 -4.54 -0.76
CA ILE A 84 4.76 -3.34 -1.60
C ILE A 84 5.20 -3.70 -3.03
N CYS A 85 6.32 -4.42 -3.18
CA CYS A 85 6.85 -4.74 -4.50
C CYS A 85 6.00 -5.78 -5.27
N GLY A 86 5.09 -6.51 -4.59
CA GLY A 86 4.32 -7.61 -5.18
C GLY A 86 5.16 -8.86 -5.51
N MET A 87 6.46 -8.74 -5.38
CA MET A 87 7.48 -9.78 -5.61
C MET A 87 8.71 -9.48 -4.76
N ARG A 88 9.60 -10.47 -4.66
CA ARG A 88 10.91 -10.24 -4.05
C ARG A 88 11.79 -9.45 -5.01
N PRO A 89 12.37 -8.30 -4.62
CA PRO A 89 13.39 -7.61 -5.39
C PRO A 89 14.64 -8.47 -5.59
N ALA A 90 15.31 -8.31 -6.73
CA ALA A 90 16.51 -9.09 -7.07
C ALA A 90 17.68 -8.82 -6.11
N ASN A 91 17.84 -7.55 -5.73
CA ASN A 91 18.92 -7.10 -4.86
C ASN A 91 18.30 -6.45 -3.62
N VAL A 92 18.54 -7.07 -2.47
CA VAL A 92 18.13 -6.54 -1.16
C VAL A 92 19.37 -6.41 -0.30
N LEU A 93 19.53 -5.26 0.33
CA LEU A 93 20.64 -4.95 1.21
C LEU A 93 20.15 -4.77 2.65
N ALA A 94 20.92 -5.24 3.61
CA ALA A 94 20.78 -4.95 5.01
C ALA A 94 21.67 -3.75 5.38
N VAL A 95 21.06 -2.62 5.68
CA VAL A 95 21.75 -1.43 6.21
C VAL A 95 21.80 -1.55 7.71
N GLU A 96 23.00 -1.65 8.26
CA GLU A 96 23.23 -1.80 9.70
C GLU A 96 22.68 -0.62 10.51
N VAL A 97 22.02 -0.94 11.62
CA VAL A 97 21.51 0.06 12.58
C VAL A 97 22.35 0.01 13.85
N ASN A 98 22.95 1.14 14.22
CA ASN A 98 23.64 1.25 15.49
C ASN A 98 22.65 1.28 16.65
N THR A 99 22.63 0.21 17.44
CA THR A 99 21.72 0.01 18.57
C THR A 99 22.39 0.25 19.94
N THR A 100 23.59 0.81 20.00
CA THR A 100 24.32 1.05 21.27
C THR A 100 23.56 1.95 22.25
N GLN A 101 22.71 2.84 21.75
CA GLN A 101 21.82 3.69 22.53
C GLN A 101 20.37 3.20 22.58
N GLY A 102 20.13 1.96 22.19
CA GLY A 102 18.81 1.34 22.09
C GLY A 102 18.27 1.31 20.67
N PHE A 103 17.37 0.34 20.43
CA PHE A 103 16.67 0.18 19.16
C PHE A 103 15.41 1.05 19.14
N GLY A 104 15.21 1.80 18.07
CA GLY A 104 14.02 2.62 17.89
C GLY A 104 13.98 3.32 16.53
N VAL A 105 12.88 3.99 16.26
CA VAL A 105 12.63 4.65 14.97
C VAL A 105 13.77 5.61 14.61
N LEU A 106 14.27 6.39 15.56
CA LEU A 106 15.32 7.38 15.28
C LEU A 106 16.69 6.75 14.98
N ALA A 107 17.02 5.61 15.57
CA ALA A 107 18.23 4.87 15.23
C ALA A 107 18.15 4.34 13.79
N CYS A 108 17.00 3.74 13.41
CA CYS A 108 16.77 3.24 12.07
C CYS A 108 16.78 4.34 11.01
N THR A 109 16.07 5.44 11.25
CA THR A 109 15.98 6.54 10.26
C THR A 109 17.29 7.30 10.13
N LYS A 110 18.13 7.35 11.16
CA LYS A 110 19.49 7.90 11.08
C LYS A 110 20.37 7.04 10.16
N ALA A 111 20.37 5.72 10.34
CA ALA A 111 21.13 4.81 9.48
C ALA A 111 20.71 4.92 8.01
N LEU A 112 19.39 5.00 7.76
CA LEU A 112 18.87 5.20 6.41
C LEU A 112 19.21 6.57 5.83
N ALA A 113 19.18 7.64 6.62
CA ALA A 113 19.58 8.99 6.18
C ALA A 113 21.04 9.00 5.72
N GLU A 114 21.95 8.38 6.49
CA GLU A 114 23.35 8.24 6.14
C GLU A 114 23.55 7.41 4.87
N ALA A 115 22.82 6.30 4.71
CA ALA A 115 22.86 5.46 3.52
C ALA A 115 22.39 6.22 2.28
N PHE A 116 21.28 6.95 2.37
CA PHE A 116 20.74 7.74 1.26
C PHE A 116 21.66 8.89 0.85
N THR A 117 22.28 9.57 1.80
CA THR A 117 23.28 10.61 1.51
C THR A 117 24.48 10.04 0.76
N LYS A 118 24.94 8.84 1.11
CA LYS A 118 26.03 8.17 0.37
C LYS A 118 25.61 7.87 -1.07
N LEU A 119 24.40 7.35 -1.29
CA LEU A 119 23.88 7.10 -2.63
C LEU A 119 23.71 8.39 -3.43
N HIS A 120 23.18 9.45 -2.83
CA HIS A 120 23.06 10.77 -3.46
C HIS A 120 24.39 11.31 -3.92
N ASN A 121 25.45 11.07 -3.15
CA ASN A 121 26.83 11.45 -3.48
C ASN A 121 27.51 10.48 -4.47
N GLY A 122 26.78 9.56 -5.08
CA GLY A 122 27.25 8.68 -6.15
C GLY A 122 27.91 7.38 -5.67
N LEU A 123 27.80 7.02 -4.38
CA LEU A 123 28.27 5.71 -3.94
C LEU A 123 27.39 4.60 -4.57
N PRO A 124 27.98 3.53 -5.12
CA PRO A 124 27.22 2.40 -5.63
C PRO A 124 26.29 1.79 -4.56
N VAL A 125 25.08 1.40 -4.94
CA VAL A 125 24.08 0.87 -4.00
C VAL A 125 24.59 -0.34 -3.20
N GLN A 126 25.44 -1.16 -3.79
CA GLN A 126 26.06 -2.33 -3.15
C GLN A 126 26.99 -1.98 -1.97
N GLN A 127 27.33 -0.70 -1.80
CA GLN A 127 28.25 -0.24 -0.74
C GLN A 127 27.53 0.44 0.43
N ILE A 128 26.20 0.50 0.43
CA ILE A 128 25.44 1.07 1.55
C ILE A 128 25.05 0.04 2.60
N GLY A 129 25.17 -1.24 2.30
CA GLY A 129 24.79 -2.33 3.19
C GLY A 129 25.25 -3.69 2.65
N GLU A 130 25.03 -4.73 3.43
CA GLU A 130 25.42 -6.10 3.08
C GLU A 130 24.29 -6.79 2.29
N PRO A 131 24.56 -7.55 1.22
CA PRO A 131 23.56 -8.35 0.53
C PRO A 131 22.89 -9.35 1.48
N ILE A 132 21.56 -9.37 1.48
CA ILE A 132 20.78 -10.30 2.31
C ILE A 132 19.85 -11.15 1.46
N THR A 133 19.91 -12.47 1.66
CA THR A 133 19.10 -13.45 0.93
C THR A 133 17.94 -14.01 1.74
N ASN A 134 18.02 -13.97 3.06
CA ASN A 134 16.95 -14.47 3.93
C ASN A 134 16.21 -13.29 4.56
N ILE A 135 15.06 -12.94 4.00
CA ILE A 135 14.19 -11.87 4.48
C ILE A 135 12.81 -12.44 4.78
N LYS A 136 12.05 -11.75 5.64
CA LYS A 136 10.63 -12.07 5.82
C LYS A 136 9.84 -11.66 4.58
N GLU A 137 9.01 -12.58 4.10
CA GLU A 137 8.18 -12.34 2.92
C GLU A 137 6.69 -12.40 3.27
N LYS A 138 5.94 -11.39 2.81
CA LYS A 138 4.48 -11.35 2.78
C LYS A 138 4.08 -10.78 1.42
N TYR A 139 3.02 -11.32 0.85
CA TYR A 139 2.58 -10.90 -0.48
C TYR A 139 1.22 -10.21 -0.43
N PRO A 140 0.93 -9.32 -1.38
CA PRO A 140 -0.39 -8.70 -1.47
C PRO A 140 -1.47 -9.76 -1.70
N LEU A 141 -2.65 -9.51 -1.13
CA LEU A 141 -3.82 -10.34 -1.37
C LEU A 141 -4.20 -10.29 -2.86
N ARG A 142 -4.29 -11.46 -3.49
CA ARG A 142 -4.74 -11.58 -4.86
C ARG A 142 -6.19 -12.06 -4.89
N PRO A 143 -7.00 -11.62 -5.86
CA PRO A 143 -8.34 -12.16 -6.05
C PRO A 143 -8.26 -13.63 -6.44
N ALA A 144 -9.26 -14.42 -6.08
CA ALA A 144 -9.45 -15.75 -6.65
C ALA A 144 -10.22 -15.60 -7.97
N ILE A 145 -9.72 -16.22 -9.03
CA ILE A 145 -10.23 -16.03 -10.39
C ILE A 145 -10.64 -17.37 -10.98
N GLY A 146 -11.90 -17.47 -11.41
CA GLY A 146 -12.46 -18.59 -12.18
C GLY A 146 -12.68 -18.22 -13.64
N ALA A 147 -13.32 -19.12 -14.39
CA ALA A 147 -13.58 -18.91 -15.83
C ALA A 147 -14.57 -17.76 -16.07
N ASP A 148 -15.55 -17.59 -15.19
CA ASP A 148 -16.67 -16.66 -15.31
C ASP A 148 -16.96 -15.87 -14.02
N TRP A 149 -16.03 -15.92 -13.06
CA TRP A 149 -16.14 -15.17 -11.80
C TRP A 149 -14.80 -14.72 -11.25
N ILE A 150 -14.84 -13.68 -10.43
CA ILE A 150 -13.72 -13.19 -9.61
C ILE A 150 -14.24 -12.98 -8.19
N ASP A 151 -13.59 -13.59 -7.20
CA ASP A 151 -13.76 -13.28 -5.77
C ASP A 151 -12.64 -12.34 -5.33
N SER A 152 -12.98 -11.09 -5.12
CA SER A 152 -12.06 -10.03 -4.70
C SER A 152 -12.32 -9.62 -3.26
N GLN A 153 -11.36 -8.89 -2.68
CA GLN A 153 -11.38 -8.48 -1.28
C GLN A 153 -11.16 -6.97 -1.16
N ILE A 154 -11.73 -6.38 -0.12
CA ILE A 154 -11.50 -4.98 0.19
C ILE A 154 -10.07 -4.82 0.71
N ILE A 155 -9.29 -3.96 0.05
CA ILE A 155 -7.89 -3.65 0.42
C ILE A 155 -7.72 -2.25 1.00
N PHE A 156 -8.65 -1.34 0.75
CA PHE A 156 -8.57 0.04 1.20
C PHE A 156 -9.95 0.69 1.33
N ILE A 157 -10.09 1.61 2.26
CA ILE A 157 -11.21 2.54 2.37
C ILE A 157 -10.63 3.93 2.39
N ASP A 158 -11.07 4.79 1.49
CA ASP A 158 -10.59 6.17 1.40
C ASP A 158 -11.25 7.10 2.44
N ALA A 159 -10.84 8.38 2.45
CA ALA A 159 -11.39 9.38 3.36
C ALA A 159 -12.85 9.77 3.06
N PHE A 160 -13.38 9.34 1.91
CA PHE A 160 -14.77 9.54 1.50
C PHE A 160 -15.64 8.32 1.77
N GLU A 161 -15.11 7.32 2.48
CA GLU A 161 -15.78 6.06 2.79
C GLU A 161 -16.07 5.20 1.53
N ASN A 162 -15.32 5.40 0.44
CA ASN A 162 -15.36 4.52 -0.72
C ASN A 162 -14.53 3.26 -0.47
N VAL A 163 -14.88 2.18 -1.14
CA VAL A 163 -14.29 0.86 -0.94
C VAL A 163 -13.48 0.47 -2.17
N VAL A 164 -12.19 0.21 -1.99
CA VAL A 164 -11.28 -0.26 -3.05
C VAL A 164 -11.04 -1.76 -2.88
N ILE A 165 -11.18 -2.50 -3.97
CA ILE A 165 -10.99 -3.96 -4.00
C ILE A 165 -9.75 -4.35 -4.80
N ASN A 166 -9.21 -5.54 -4.52
CA ASN A 166 -7.93 -6.03 -5.06
C ASN A 166 -8.01 -6.55 -6.50
N ILE A 167 -8.73 -5.85 -7.38
CA ILE A 167 -8.79 -6.13 -8.80
C ILE A 167 -8.40 -4.90 -9.61
N THR A 168 -7.44 -5.03 -10.50
CA THR A 168 -7.03 -3.94 -11.39
C THR A 168 -7.90 -3.90 -12.65
N ARG A 169 -7.90 -2.76 -13.36
CA ARG A 169 -8.59 -2.63 -14.66
C ARG A 169 -8.09 -3.68 -15.66
N GLN A 170 -6.77 -3.90 -15.69
CA GLN A 170 -6.18 -4.86 -16.59
C GLN A 170 -6.71 -6.28 -16.31
N GLU A 171 -6.62 -6.75 -15.07
CA GLU A 171 -7.12 -8.08 -14.65
C GLU A 171 -8.63 -8.23 -14.93
N PHE A 172 -9.41 -7.19 -14.62
CA PHE A 172 -10.84 -7.20 -14.87
C PHE A 172 -11.15 -7.38 -16.37
N GLU A 173 -10.55 -6.59 -17.26
CA GLU A 173 -10.81 -6.65 -18.70
C GLU A 173 -10.26 -7.93 -19.35
N GLU A 174 -9.09 -8.44 -18.90
CA GLU A 174 -8.54 -9.72 -19.33
C GLU A 174 -9.49 -10.89 -19.07
N HIS A 175 -10.21 -10.86 -17.96
CA HIS A 175 -11.18 -11.90 -17.60
C HIS A 175 -12.57 -11.63 -18.14
N ARG A 176 -12.99 -10.38 -18.22
CA ARG A 176 -14.28 -9.98 -18.79
C ARG A 176 -14.42 -10.36 -20.26
N LYS A 177 -13.41 -10.15 -21.10
CA LYS A 177 -13.39 -10.46 -22.56
C LYS A 177 -14.62 -9.92 -23.29
N GLY A 178 -15.07 -8.72 -22.95
CA GLY A 178 -16.23 -8.07 -23.55
C GLY A 178 -17.60 -8.57 -23.09
N ARG A 179 -17.67 -9.57 -22.19
CA ARG A 179 -18.92 -10.08 -21.63
C ARG A 179 -19.61 -9.04 -20.74
N SER A 180 -20.92 -9.19 -20.53
CA SER A 180 -21.62 -8.50 -19.47
C SER A 180 -21.12 -8.96 -18.10
N PHE A 181 -21.36 -8.18 -17.04
CA PHE A 181 -20.89 -8.52 -15.71
C PHE A 181 -21.87 -8.06 -14.63
N LYS A 182 -21.73 -8.66 -13.45
CA LYS A 182 -22.42 -8.26 -12.22
C LYS A 182 -21.42 -8.24 -11.08
N ILE A 183 -21.26 -7.10 -10.43
CA ILE A 183 -20.50 -6.94 -9.19
C ILE A 183 -21.50 -7.11 -8.04
N ILE A 184 -21.34 -8.16 -7.25
CA ILE A 184 -22.22 -8.51 -6.14
C ILE A 184 -21.48 -8.30 -4.82
N PHE A 185 -22.08 -7.55 -3.93
CA PHE A 185 -21.56 -7.28 -2.59
C PHE A 185 -22.72 -7.32 -1.58
N THR A 186 -22.53 -6.84 -0.38
CA THR A 186 -23.47 -7.01 0.74
C THR A 186 -24.94 -7.19 0.39
N ARG A 187 -25.59 -8.23 0.97
CA ARG A 187 -27.04 -8.50 0.88
C ARG A 187 -27.62 -8.56 -0.54
N LYS A 188 -26.81 -9.01 -1.51
CA LYS A 188 -27.20 -9.12 -2.93
C LYS A 188 -27.34 -7.76 -3.66
N GLU A 189 -26.69 -6.72 -3.19
CA GLU A 189 -26.55 -5.50 -3.96
C GLU A 189 -25.73 -5.77 -5.24
N VAL A 190 -26.18 -5.23 -6.36
CA VAL A 190 -25.62 -5.51 -7.68
C VAL A 190 -25.29 -4.20 -8.39
N ILE A 191 -24.12 -4.16 -9.02
CA ILE A 191 -23.74 -3.15 -10.01
C ILE A 191 -23.35 -3.89 -11.28
N ASP A 192 -23.96 -3.57 -12.41
CA ASP A 192 -23.77 -4.23 -13.71
C ASP A 192 -23.16 -3.30 -14.78
N LYS A 193 -22.83 -2.08 -14.39
CA LYS A 193 -22.24 -1.08 -15.27
C LYS A 193 -21.09 -0.36 -14.57
N LEU A 194 -19.99 -0.14 -15.30
CA LEU A 194 -18.94 0.77 -14.85
C LEU A 194 -19.32 2.22 -15.12
N SER A 195 -19.00 3.07 -14.18
CA SER A 195 -19.12 4.53 -14.27
C SER A 195 -17.79 5.16 -14.66
N ASP A 196 -17.83 6.36 -15.24
CA ASP A 196 -16.62 7.13 -15.59
C ASP A 196 -16.12 7.95 -14.38
N ASN A 197 -17.03 8.35 -13.51
CA ASN A 197 -16.76 9.14 -12.30
C ASN A 197 -17.95 9.08 -11.34
N TYR A 198 -17.83 9.72 -10.17
CA TYR A 198 -18.90 9.75 -9.15
C TYR A 198 -20.20 10.42 -9.62
N ALA A 199 -20.11 11.42 -10.51
CA ALA A 199 -21.27 12.16 -11.01
C ALA A 199 -22.05 11.43 -12.13
N SER A 200 -21.58 10.23 -12.52
CA SER A 200 -22.28 9.39 -13.52
C SER A 200 -23.61 8.82 -13.02
N VAL A 201 -23.88 8.92 -11.72
CA VAL A 201 -25.11 8.47 -11.06
C VAL A 201 -25.68 9.57 -10.15
N ALA A 202 -26.95 9.47 -9.78
CA ALA A 202 -27.59 10.44 -8.89
C ALA A 202 -27.01 10.36 -7.45
N PRO A 203 -27.10 11.44 -6.64
CA PRO A 203 -26.74 11.39 -5.23
C PRO A 203 -27.52 10.28 -4.50
N GLY A 204 -26.81 9.45 -3.74
CA GLY A 204 -27.35 8.29 -3.04
C GLY A 204 -27.27 6.98 -3.85
N ASP A 205 -27.02 7.04 -5.15
CA ASP A 205 -26.86 5.86 -5.98
C ASP A 205 -25.46 5.24 -5.88
N LYS A 206 -25.40 3.93 -6.04
CA LYS A 206 -24.17 3.14 -6.03
C LYS A 206 -23.51 3.14 -7.40
N LEU A 207 -22.19 3.14 -7.42
CA LEU A 207 -21.40 3.04 -8.65
C LEU A 207 -20.15 2.21 -8.44
N ALA A 208 -19.61 1.69 -9.54
CA ALA A 208 -18.29 1.09 -9.60
C ALA A 208 -17.50 1.73 -10.76
N TRP A 209 -16.24 2.02 -10.50
CA TRP A 209 -15.33 2.60 -11.48
C TRP A 209 -13.89 2.21 -11.18
N PHE A 210 -12.97 2.46 -12.10
CA PHE A 210 -11.54 2.27 -11.82
C PHE A 210 -10.92 3.59 -11.44
N ASN A 211 -10.42 3.66 -10.21
CA ASN A 211 -9.84 4.87 -9.66
C ASN A 211 -8.45 5.19 -10.27
N SER A 212 -7.83 6.30 -9.86
CA SER A 212 -6.53 6.75 -10.36
C SER A 212 -5.37 5.77 -10.09
N ALA A 213 -5.52 4.91 -9.09
CA ALA A 213 -4.58 3.83 -8.82
C ALA A 213 -4.72 2.64 -9.79
N GLY A 214 -5.80 2.61 -10.58
CA GLY A 214 -6.14 1.54 -11.51
C GLY A 214 -6.91 0.38 -10.88
N TYR A 215 -7.33 0.49 -9.63
CA TYR A 215 -8.12 -0.52 -8.93
C TYR A 215 -9.61 -0.25 -9.03
N LEU A 216 -10.41 -1.32 -9.01
CA LEU A 216 -11.86 -1.21 -8.96
C LEU A 216 -12.29 -0.65 -7.60
N GLU A 217 -13.08 0.42 -7.65
CA GLU A 217 -13.63 1.11 -6.50
C GLU A 217 -15.14 1.08 -6.55
N ILE A 218 -15.76 0.83 -5.41
CA ILE A 218 -17.21 0.86 -5.23
C ILE A 218 -17.54 2.03 -4.31
N ALA A 219 -18.47 2.85 -4.72
CA ALA A 219 -18.84 4.08 -4.03
C ALA A 219 -20.36 4.30 -4.01
N ILE A 220 -20.78 5.23 -3.16
CA ILE A 220 -22.11 5.85 -3.21
C ILE A 220 -21.89 7.34 -3.50
N ASN A 221 -22.49 7.85 -4.57
CA ASN A 221 -22.41 9.28 -4.85
C ASN A 221 -22.95 10.08 -3.67
N LYS A 222 -22.08 10.89 -3.02
CA LYS A 222 -22.35 11.65 -1.79
C LYS A 222 -22.83 10.79 -0.61
N GLY A 223 -22.38 9.53 -0.52
CA GLY A 223 -22.79 8.62 0.55
C GLY A 223 -21.61 7.83 1.13
N ASN A 224 -21.92 6.91 2.04
CA ASN A 224 -20.95 6.06 2.74
C ASN A 224 -21.08 4.61 2.28
N MET A 225 -20.20 4.18 1.38
CA MET A 225 -20.17 2.78 0.90
C MET A 225 -19.60 1.84 1.96
N ALA A 226 -18.57 2.23 2.69
CA ALA A 226 -17.97 1.39 3.72
C ALA A 226 -18.99 1.02 4.82
N GLY A 227 -19.90 1.94 5.15
CA GLY A 227 -20.98 1.70 6.10
C GLY A 227 -21.91 0.55 5.70
N LEU A 228 -22.15 0.32 4.41
CA LEU A 228 -22.93 -0.83 3.93
C LEU A 228 -22.23 -2.18 4.22
N PHE A 229 -20.92 -2.20 4.30
CA PHE A 229 -20.12 -3.36 4.69
C PHE A 229 -19.97 -3.48 6.23
N GLY A 230 -20.53 -2.55 7.00
CA GLY A 230 -20.30 -2.45 8.44
C GLY A 230 -18.85 -2.05 8.77
N LEU A 231 -18.21 -1.35 7.85
CA LEU A 231 -16.85 -0.85 7.95
C LEU A 231 -16.88 0.67 8.15
N THR A 232 -15.81 1.22 8.67
CA THR A 232 -15.60 2.67 8.81
C THR A 232 -14.27 3.03 8.19
N GLY A 233 -14.21 4.15 7.49
CA GLY A 233 -12.98 4.69 6.94
C GLY A 233 -12.01 5.13 8.04
N TYR A 234 -10.83 5.52 7.62
CA TYR A 234 -9.75 5.95 8.51
C TYR A 234 -10.02 7.36 9.06
N THR A 235 -10.78 7.45 10.14
CA THR A 235 -10.83 8.66 10.97
C THR A 235 -9.93 8.46 12.20
N GLU A 236 -9.43 9.54 12.82
CA GLU A 236 -8.60 9.44 14.05
C GLU A 236 -9.28 8.64 15.19
N SER A 237 -10.61 8.69 15.25
CA SER A 237 -11.41 7.92 16.21
C SER A 237 -11.49 6.44 15.86
N SER A 238 -11.48 6.08 14.57
CA SER A 238 -11.52 4.69 14.12
C SER A 238 -10.17 4.00 14.22
N LEU A 239 -9.05 4.71 14.20
CA LEU A 239 -7.71 4.15 14.45
C LEU A 239 -7.61 3.51 15.85
N LYS A 240 -8.30 4.07 16.85
CA LYS A 240 -8.35 3.50 18.20
C LYS A 240 -9.24 2.24 18.29
N GLN A 241 -10.24 2.11 17.43
CA GLN A 241 -11.12 0.95 17.37
C GLN A 241 -10.64 -0.13 16.39
N ALA A 242 -9.93 0.24 15.33
CA ALA A 242 -9.41 -0.68 14.31
C ALA A 242 -8.35 -1.67 14.85
N ALA A 243 -7.70 -1.35 15.97
CA ALA A 243 -6.83 -2.30 16.68
C ALA A 243 -7.57 -3.56 17.15
N MET A 244 -8.89 -3.55 17.26
CA MET A 244 -9.71 -4.69 17.70
C MET A 244 -10.36 -5.51 16.57
N HIS A 245 -10.42 -5.04 15.32
CA HIS A 245 -11.17 -5.73 14.28
C HIS A 245 -10.49 -5.67 12.91
N ASN A 246 -9.74 -6.69 12.56
CA ASN A 246 -9.21 -6.95 11.20
C ASN A 246 -10.36 -7.42 10.26
N LYS A 247 -11.52 -6.74 10.29
CA LYS A 247 -12.71 -7.10 9.49
C LYS A 247 -12.54 -6.85 7.99
N LEU A 248 -11.62 -5.96 7.60
CA LEU A 248 -11.36 -5.63 6.19
C LEU A 248 -10.92 -6.85 5.36
N LEU A 249 -10.10 -7.72 5.95
CA LEU A 249 -9.54 -8.88 5.24
C LEU A 249 -10.56 -9.98 4.89
N TYR A 250 -11.80 -9.88 5.35
CA TYR A 250 -12.82 -10.92 5.18
C TYR A 250 -14.04 -10.46 4.39
N GLN A 251 -14.08 -9.22 3.91
CA GLN A 251 -15.19 -8.73 3.09
C GLN A 251 -14.92 -9.04 1.63
N THR A 252 -15.76 -9.90 1.06
CA THR A 252 -15.67 -10.35 -0.33
C THR A 252 -16.62 -9.56 -1.22
N VAL A 253 -16.12 -9.16 -2.38
CA VAL A 253 -16.89 -8.64 -3.50
C VAL A 253 -16.74 -9.62 -4.64
N ARG A 254 -17.85 -10.15 -5.13
CA ARG A 254 -17.87 -11.14 -6.19
C ARG A 254 -18.28 -10.51 -7.52
N ILE A 255 -17.53 -10.81 -8.55
CA ILE A 255 -17.81 -10.37 -9.92
C ILE A 255 -18.15 -11.61 -10.75
N PHE A 256 -19.28 -11.60 -11.44
CA PHE A 256 -19.66 -12.63 -12.39
C PHE A 256 -19.65 -12.06 -13.80
N PHE A 257 -19.20 -12.86 -14.75
CA PHE A 257 -19.26 -12.56 -16.17
C PHE A 257 -20.27 -13.45 -16.85
N GLU A 258 -21.16 -12.84 -17.64
CA GLU A 258 -22.25 -13.50 -18.34
C GLU A 258 -22.05 -13.34 -19.86
N GLY A 259 -22.16 -14.41 -20.59
CA GLY A 259 -22.02 -14.37 -22.07
C GLY A 259 -22.19 -15.71 -22.69
#